data_b193b243b5cf34ad346bb4490dc15b97
#
_entry.id   b193b243b5cf34ad346bb4490dc15b97
#
_cell.length_a   1.000
_cell.length_b   1.000
_cell.length_c   1.000
_cell.angle_alpha   90.00
_cell.angle_beta   90.00
_cell.angle_gamma   90.00
#
_symmetry.space_group_name_H-M   'P 1'
#
loop_
_entity.id
_entity.type
_entity.pdbx_description
1 polymer ?
#
loop_
_entity_poly.entity_id
_entity_poly.type
_entity_poly.pdbx_seq_one_letter_code
_entity_poly.pdbx_strand_id
1 'polypeptide(L)'
;MPRLRLSLYGMTLMLLATPAIQAATVRLQLEGLSGELQNNVRLGLASISSDEVSADSRFQARLTDSIKKSLSALGYFQPAITFQTLPESLTTNNNVIKVTVDPGPPVKIAGTTIVLEGEARQDPDYQAWIKKGRPKTGTVLNQGDYDSFKNGFSSLALRNGYFDGEFKKSQLGVSVDRGEAFWDLDYDSGQRYRFGDVIFQGSQIREEYLRRLIPFHQGDKYSSLDLAELNRRLSATGWFSSVVASPDFSKGKASKVLPISTVLTPAVKNTVETGVGYSTDVGPHVKATWKRPWVNDNGQSMSFSTYLSQPEQQLDMSYKVPLLKSPLEQYYLFQAGLKRTDLNDTKSDTSTLAVSRYWENSSGWQKALNLRWRLDHYTQGTVTDTTMLLYPGVSVNRTRSRGGMMPTWGDSQRYSVDVSDTTWGSDIDFVILQAQNVWIRTLAERHRFVLRGNVGWIETNDFDRVPPDLRFFAGGDRSIRGYKYKDVSPRDSDDKLTGASKMATGSVEYQYNFTGNWWGAVFLDSGEAVNDIKQTDIKTGTGVGIRWASPVGPIKLDIARAVGDKDERGLQFYIGLGPEL
;
A
#
# COMPACT_ATOMS: atom_id res chain seq x y z
N MET A 1 -53.55 -27.69 -24.05
CA MET A 1 -53.53 -28.71 -25.14
C MET A 1 -53.44 -27.97 -26.45
N PRO A 2 -52.50 -28.19 -27.37
CA PRO A 2 -52.11 -29.49 -27.90
C PRO A 2 -50.61 -29.77 -27.86
N ARG A 3 -50.29 -31.04 -27.97
CA ARG A 3 -48.95 -31.64 -28.00
C ARG A 3 -48.33 -31.47 -29.39
N LEU A 4 -47.08 -30.95 -29.49
CA LEU A 4 -46.28 -31.06 -30.71
C LEU A 4 -45.25 -32.19 -30.54
N ARG A 5 -45.36 -33.19 -31.44
CA ARG A 5 -44.38 -34.27 -31.59
C ARG A 5 -43.24 -33.75 -32.47
N LEU A 6 -41.99 -33.82 -31.99
CA LEU A 6 -40.82 -33.65 -32.82
C LEU A 6 -40.36 -35.01 -33.32
N SER A 7 -40.37 -35.17 -34.63
CA SER A 7 -39.81 -36.32 -35.35
C SER A 7 -38.31 -36.13 -35.52
N LEU A 8 -37.51 -37.12 -35.08
CA LEU A 8 -36.07 -37.24 -35.36
C LEU A 8 -35.90 -37.66 -36.83
N TYR A 9 -35.29 -36.82 -37.65
CA TYR A 9 -34.65 -37.23 -38.91
C TYR A 9 -33.14 -37.31 -38.66
N GLY A 10 -32.63 -38.54 -38.72
CA GLY A 10 -31.20 -38.79 -38.71
C GLY A 10 -30.58 -38.37 -40.04
N MET A 11 -29.68 -37.41 -39.98
CA MET A 11 -28.84 -37.00 -41.10
C MET A 11 -27.43 -37.50 -40.81
N THR A 12 -27.05 -38.61 -41.44
CA THR A 12 -25.72 -39.19 -41.42
C THR A 12 -24.79 -38.27 -42.23
N LEU A 13 -23.99 -37.45 -41.54
CA LEU A 13 -22.95 -36.62 -42.15
C LEU A 13 -21.70 -37.48 -42.35
N MET A 14 -21.44 -37.87 -43.59
CA MET A 14 -20.17 -38.45 -44.01
C MET A 14 -19.05 -37.38 -43.86
N LEU A 15 -18.27 -37.44 -42.80
CA LEU A 15 -17.03 -36.68 -42.68
C LEU A 15 -16.00 -37.25 -43.67
N LEU A 16 -15.82 -36.57 -44.78
CA LEU A 16 -14.62 -36.71 -45.61
C LEU A 16 -13.45 -36.17 -44.78
N ALA A 17 -12.66 -37.08 -44.22
CA ALA A 17 -11.37 -36.75 -43.60
C ALA A 17 -10.44 -36.28 -44.72
N THR A 18 -10.31 -34.97 -44.90
CA THR A 18 -9.16 -34.40 -45.60
C THR A 18 -7.95 -34.62 -44.71
N PRO A 19 -6.84 -35.18 -45.22
CA PRO A 19 -5.60 -35.25 -44.47
C PRO A 19 -5.17 -33.78 -44.17
N ALA A 20 -5.21 -33.39 -42.91
CA ALA A 20 -4.56 -32.15 -42.48
C ALA A 20 -3.08 -32.29 -42.82
N ILE A 21 -2.63 -31.54 -43.82
CA ILE A 21 -1.23 -31.33 -44.05
C ILE A 21 -0.74 -30.59 -42.80
N GLN A 22 -0.15 -31.31 -41.87
CA GLN A 22 0.55 -30.72 -40.74
C GLN A 22 1.72 -29.93 -41.31
N ALA A 23 1.63 -28.63 -41.31
CA ALA A 23 2.74 -27.75 -41.64
C ALA A 23 3.91 -28.12 -40.71
N ALA A 24 5.06 -28.44 -41.32
CA ALA A 24 6.28 -28.73 -40.56
C ALA A 24 6.60 -27.53 -39.65
N THR A 25 6.53 -27.71 -38.34
CA THR A 25 6.92 -26.66 -37.40
C THR A 25 8.43 -26.68 -37.23
N VAL A 26 9.07 -25.56 -37.55
CA VAL A 26 10.51 -25.39 -37.37
C VAL A 26 10.74 -24.72 -36.01
N ARG A 27 11.59 -25.34 -35.17
CA ARG A 27 11.96 -24.80 -33.86
C ARG A 27 13.37 -24.21 -33.89
N LEU A 28 13.58 -23.13 -33.15
CA LEU A 28 14.86 -22.47 -32.97
C LEU A 28 15.50 -22.91 -31.66
N GLN A 29 16.70 -23.46 -31.70
CA GLN A 29 17.51 -23.83 -30.53
C GLN A 29 18.78 -23.00 -30.50
N LEU A 30 18.98 -22.19 -29.46
CA LEU A 30 20.15 -21.34 -29.26
C LEU A 30 21.14 -22.03 -28.31
N GLU A 31 22.38 -22.20 -28.71
CA GLU A 31 23.46 -22.76 -27.91
C GLU A 31 24.72 -21.88 -27.92
N GLY A 32 25.64 -22.14 -26.99
CA GLY A 32 26.95 -21.46 -26.89
C GLY A 32 26.89 -20.17 -26.03
N LEU A 33 25.70 -19.72 -25.61
CA LEU A 33 25.53 -18.56 -24.75
C LEU A 33 24.99 -18.95 -23.39
N SER A 34 25.33 -18.16 -22.35
CA SER A 34 24.83 -18.35 -20.99
C SER A 34 24.57 -17.00 -20.31
N GLY A 35 23.79 -17.01 -19.21
CA GLY A 35 23.56 -15.85 -18.37
C GLY A 35 22.95 -14.66 -19.12
N GLU A 36 23.52 -13.48 -18.95
CA GLU A 36 23.04 -12.22 -19.51
C GLU A 36 23.08 -12.20 -21.05
N LEU A 37 24.12 -12.76 -21.66
CA LEU A 37 24.24 -12.85 -23.12
C LEU A 37 23.08 -13.66 -23.73
N GLN A 38 22.78 -14.80 -23.14
CA GLN A 38 21.69 -15.66 -23.60
C GLN A 38 20.34 -14.94 -23.44
N ASN A 39 20.13 -14.28 -22.32
CA ASN A 39 18.89 -13.55 -22.06
C ASN A 39 18.70 -12.38 -23.03
N ASN A 40 19.74 -11.60 -23.30
CA ASN A 40 19.67 -10.46 -24.22
C ASN A 40 19.41 -10.92 -25.67
N VAL A 41 20.04 -11.97 -26.12
CA VAL A 41 19.78 -12.56 -27.44
C VAL A 41 18.34 -13.10 -27.51
N ARG A 42 17.83 -13.79 -26.48
CA ARG A 42 16.45 -14.27 -26.44
C ARG A 42 15.45 -13.10 -26.53
N LEU A 43 15.70 -12.01 -25.83
CA LEU A 43 14.88 -10.80 -25.91
C LEU A 43 14.93 -10.16 -27.31
N GLY A 44 16.11 -10.10 -27.92
CA GLY A 44 16.28 -9.61 -29.29
C GLY A 44 15.56 -10.47 -30.35
N LEU A 45 15.39 -11.75 -30.06
CA LEU A 45 14.69 -12.71 -30.94
C LEU A 45 13.18 -12.84 -30.60
N ALA A 46 12.70 -12.26 -29.51
CA ALA A 46 11.29 -12.38 -29.07
C ALA A 46 10.26 -11.79 -30.04
N SER A 47 10.68 -10.90 -30.94
CA SER A 47 9.84 -10.32 -32.00
C SER A 47 9.66 -11.26 -33.21
N ILE A 48 10.38 -12.37 -33.27
CA ILE A 48 10.30 -13.37 -34.34
C ILE A 48 9.27 -14.42 -33.92
N SER A 49 8.17 -14.49 -34.67
CA SER A 49 7.14 -15.49 -34.38
C SER A 49 7.54 -16.87 -34.85
N SER A 50 6.99 -17.93 -34.23
CA SER A 50 7.34 -19.31 -34.52
C SER A 50 7.02 -19.75 -35.97
N ASP A 51 6.05 -19.12 -36.60
CA ASP A 51 5.62 -19.32 -37.98
C ASP A 51 6.54 -18.66 -39.01
N GLU A 52 7.38 -17.72 -38.59
CA GLU A 52 8.40 -17.09 -39.43
C GLU A 52 9.72 -17.90 -39.49
N VAL A 53 9.88 -18.91 -38.63
CA VAL A 53 11.10 -19.70 -38.53
C VAL A 53 11.26 -20.59 -39.75
N SER A 54 12.26 -20.31 -40.57
CA SER A 54 12.56 -21.08 -41.79
C SER A 54 14.07 -21.36 -41.93
N ALA A 55 14.41 -22.36 -42.71
CA ALA A 55 15.82 -22.70 -42.96
C ALA A 55 16.44 -21.89 -44.10
N ASP A 56 15.73 -20.90 -44.67
CA ASP A 56 16.22 -20.12 -45.80
C ASP A 56 17.34 -19.14 -45.39
N SER A 57 18.12 -18.72 -46.37
CA SER A 57 19.26 -17.83 -46.16
C SER A 57 18.87 -16.43 -45.70
N ARG A 58 17.64 -15.95 -46.04
CA ARG A 58 17.15 -14.62 -45.62
C ARG A 58 16.81 -14.64 -44.14
N PHE A 59 16.17 -15.72 -43.68
CA PHE A 59 15.88 -15.89 -42.26
C PHE A 59 17.16 -16.00 -41.43
N GLN A 60 18.15 -16.81 -41.91
CA GLN A 60 19.46 -16.94 -41.26
C GLN A 60 20.20 -15.58 -41.18
N ALA A 61 20.14 -14.77 -42.23
CA ALA A 61 20.73 -13.44 -42.25
C ALA A 61 20.08 -12.53 -41.22
N ARG A 62 18.72 -12.53 -41.12
CA ARG A 62 17.95 -11.75 -40.14
C ARG A 62 18.27 -12.20 -38.70
N LEU A 63 18.36 -13.50 -38.45
CA LEU A 63 18.78 -14.03 -37.16
C LEU A 63 20.19 -13.58 -36.80
N THR A 64 21.14 -13.72 -37.76
CA THR A 64 22.54 -13.31 -37.57
C THR A 64 22.60 -11.81 -37.17
N ASP A 65 21.86 -10.96 -37.85
CA ASP A 65 21.82 -9.52 -37.57
C ASP A 65 21.24 -9.22 -36.19
N SER A 66 20.13 -9.87 -35.82
CA SER A 66 19.53 -9.73 -34.51
C SER A 66 20.43 -10.22 -33.38
N ILE A 67 21.11 -11.36 -33.57
CA ILE A 67 22.06 -11.90 -32.59
C ILE A 67 23.27 -10.97 -32.45
N LYS A 68 23.86 -10.53 -33.58
CA LYS A 68 24.97 -9.56 -33.55
C LYS A 68 24.61 -8.27 -32.85
N LYS A 69 23.45 -7.72 -33.15
CA LYS A 69 22.93 -6.48 -32.50
C LYS A 69 22.74 -6.67 -31.00
N SER A 70 22.19 -7.80 -30.57
CA SER A 70 22.00 -8.12 -29.16
C SER A 70 23.33 -8.30 -28.42
N LEU A 71 24.32 -8.95 -29.05
CA LEU A 71 25.63 -9.18 -28.44
C LEU A 71 26.48 -7.92 -28.42
N SER A 72 26.43 -7.09 -29.49
CA SER A 72 27.16 -5.81 -29.53
C SER A 72 26.72 -4.84 -28.44
N ALA A 73 25.44 -4.87 -28.06
CA ALA A 73 24.93 -4.09 -26.93
C ALA A 73 25.61 -4.46 -25.59
N LEU A 74 26.10 -5.69 -25.47
CA LEU A 74 26.83 -6.19 -24.30
C LEU A 74 28.36 -6.28 -24.51
N GLY A 75 28.88 -5.59 -25.54
CA GLY A 75 30.31 -5.49 -25.80
C GLY A 75 30.92 -6.56 -26.66
N TYR A 76 30.13 -7.46 -27.28
CA TYR A 76 30.60 -8.52 -28.13
C TYR A 76 30.29 -8.25 -29.60
N PHE A 77 31.27 -7.75 -30.36
CA PHE A 77 31.07 -7.24 -31.71
C PHE A 77 31.47 -8.24 -32.83
N GLN A 78 32.20 -9.28 -32.50
CA GLN A 78 32.72 -10.27 -33.46
C GLN A 78 32.24 -11.70 -33.13
N PRO A 79 30.92 -11.94 -33.00
CA PRO A 79 30.45 -13.29 -32.74
C PRO A 79 30.57 -14.18 -33.96
N ALA A 80 30.98 -15.43 -33.75
CA ALA A 80 30.89 -16.49 -34.74
C ALA A 80 29.54 -17.23 -34.58
N ILE A 81 28.75 -17.26 -35.66
CA ILE A 81 27.40 -17.82 -35.66
C ILE A 81 27.36 -18.93 -36.73
N THR A 82 26.98 -20.12 -36.30
CA THR A 82 26.83 -21.28 -37.20
C THR A 82 25.40 -21.84 -37.10
N PHE A 83 24.88 -22.25 -38.25
CA PHE A 83 23.54 -22.82 -38.37
C PHE A 83 23.63 -24.29 -38.75
N GLN A 84 22.85 -25.15 -38.09
CA GLN A 84 22.67 -26.56 -38.43
C GLN A 84 21.17 -26.86 -38.43
N THR A 85 20.70 -27.49 -39.51
CA THR A 85 19.32 -27.98 -39.58
C THR A 85 19.33 -29.45 -39.21
N LEU A 86 18.65 -29.82 -38.16
CA LEU A 86 18.55 -31.17 -37.63
C LEU A 86 17.11 -31.65 -37.72
N PRO A 87 16.83 -32.89 -38.15
CA PRO A 87 15.51 -33.48 -38.02
C PRO A 87 15.22 -33.72 -36.52
N GLU A 88 14.07 -33.32 -36.04
CA GLU A 88 13.65 -33.47 -34.62
C GLU A 88 13.43 -34.96 -34.27
N SER A 89 12.96 -35.76 -35.25
CA SER A 89 12.74 -37.21 -35.12
C SER A 89 12.62 -37.84 -36.52
N LEU A 90 12.98 -39.10 -36.65
CA LEU A 90 12.76 -39.89 -37.88
C LEU A 90 11.26 -40.11 -38.20
N THR A 91 10.38 -39.79 -37.27
CA THR A 91 8.92 -39.99 -37.35
C THR A 91 8.09 -38.72 -37.46
N THR A 92 8.70 -37.55 -37.26
CA THR A 92 8.02 -36.24 -37.35
C THR A 92 8.70 -35.37 -38.40
N ASN A 93 7.89 -34.70 -39.24
CA ASN A 93 8.37 -33.79 -40.28
C ASN A 93 8.83 -32.43 -39.73
N ASN A 94 9.22 -32.38 -38.45
CA ASN A 94 9.67 -31.18 -37.76
C ASN A 94 11.20 -31.05 -37.87
N ASN A 95 11.66 -29.86 -38.20
CA ASN A 95 13.06 -29.52 -38.24
C ASN A 95 13.41 -28.58 -37.08
N VAL A 96 14.60 -28.75 -36.50
CA VAL A 96 15.19 -27.85 -35.53
C VAL A 96 16.33 -27.09 -36.18
N ILE A 97 16.26 -25.76 -36.17
CA ILE A 97 17.40 -24.94 -36.52
C ILE A 97 18.22 -24.72 -35.26
N LYS A 98 19.34 -25.38 -35.18
CA LYS A 98 20.34 -25.22 -34.14
C LYS A 98 21.24 -24.05 -34.51
N VAL A 99 21.27 -23.03 -33.68
CA VAL A 99 22.12 -21.84 -33.81
C VAL A 99 23.17 -21.88 -32.71
N THR A 100 24.41 -22.16 -33.09
CA THR A 100 25.54 -22.15 -32.16
C THR A 100 26.26 -20.81 -32.28
N VAL A 101 26.39 -20.10 -31.15
CA VAL A 101 26.97 -18.75 -31.08
C VAL A 101 28.18 -18.78 -30.16
N ASP A 102 29.34 -18.46 -30.71
CA ASP A 102 30.52 -18.07 -29.94
C ASP A 102 30.55 -16.54 -29.89
N PRO A 103 30.44 -15.91 -28.72
CA PRO A 103 30.38 -14.46 -28.61
C PRO A 103 31.68 -13.76 -29.04
N GLY A 104 32.81 -14.47 -29.07
CA GLY A 104 34.12 -13.90 -29.33
C GLY A 104 34.66 -13.05 -28.16
N PRO A 105 35.76 -12.30 -28.37
CA PRO A 105 36.36 -11.49 -27.30
C PRO A 105 35.53 -10.25 -26.98
N PRO A 106 35.35 -9.95 -25.68
CA PRO A 106 34.61 -8.74 -25.27
C PRO A 106 35.42 -7.46 -25.45
N VAL A 107 34.78 -6.41 -25.89
CA VAL A 107 35.30 -5.04 -25.85
C VAL A 107 35.21 -4.52 -24.43
N LYS A 108 36.28 -3.87 -23.93
CA LYS A 108 36.39 -3.39 -22.56
C LYS A 108 36.53 -1.87 -22.54
N ILE A 109 36.02 -1.24 -21.47
CA ILE A 109 36.20 0.19 -21.24
C ILE A 109 37.67 0.52 -21.03
N ALA A 110 38.25 1.27 -21.91
CA ALA A 110 39.64 1.77 -21.84
C ALA A 110 39.73 3.17 -21.23
N GLY A 111 38.71 4.00 -21.42
CA GLY A 111 38.70 5.35 -20.87
C GLY A 111 37.30 5.93 -20.71
N THR A 112 37.18 6.87 -19.75
CA THR A 112 35.92 7.56 -19.45
C THR A 112 36.20 9.03 -19.20
N THR A 113 35.74 9.89 -20.10
CA THR A 113 35.74 11.35 -19.94
C THR A 113 34.33 11.83 -19.63
N ILE A 114 34.13 12.44 -18.49
CA ILE A 114 32.85 13.04 -18.08
C ILE A 114 33.14 14.46 -17.62
N VAL A 115 32.65 15.42 -18.39
CA VAL A 115 32.70 16.84 -18.10
C VAL A 115 31.33 17.31 -17.66
N LEU A 116 31.25 18.01 -16.55
CA LEU A 116 30.02 18.62 -16.04
C LEU A 116 30.27 20.12 -15.89
N GLU A 117 29.54 20.91 -16.70
CA GLU A 117 29.56 22.37 -16.67
C GLU A 117 28.28 22.95 -16.08
N GLY A 118 28.23 24.28 -15.89
CA GLY A 118 27.09 24.98 -15.30
C GLY A 118 26.98 24.84 -13.80
N GLU A 119 25.84 25.23 -13.24
CA GLU A 119 25.61 25.23 -11.78
C GLU A 119 25.55 23.84 -11.16
N ALA A 120 25.20 22.81 -11.95
CA ALA A 120 25.16 21.43 -11.46
C ALA A 120 26.56 20.88 -11.09
N ARG A 121 27.63 21.55 -11.49
CA ARG A 121 29.00 21.17 -11.10
C ARG A 121 29.18 21.08 -9.59
N GLN A 122 28.43 21.85 -8.82
CA GLN A 122 28.44 21.85 -7.35
C GLN A 122 27.24 21.14 -6.73
N ASP A 123 26.34 20.56 -7.56
CA ASP A 123 25.16 19.85 -7.07
C ASP A 123 25.55 18.44 -6.57
N PRO A 124 25.31 18.12 -5.28
CA PRO A 124 25.68 16.84 -4.70
C PRO A 124 25.04 15.64 -5.37
N ASP A 125 23.83 15.79 -5.96
CA ASP A 125 23.14 14.71 -6.64
C ASP A 125 23.87 14.31 -7.93
N TYR A 126 24.33 15.31 -8.72
CA TYR A 126 25.13 15.04 -9.92
C TYR A 126 26.49 14.44 -9.57
N GLN A 127 27.15 14.95 -8.54
CA GLN A 127 28.43 14.41 -8.08
C GLN A 127 28.28 12.95 -7.60
N ALA A 128 27.24 12.66 -6.84
CA ALA A 128 26.94 11.29 -6.40
C ALA A 128 26.62 10.37 -7.57
N TRP A 129 25.86 10.87 -8.57
CA TRP A 129 25.52 10.13 -9.77
C TRP A 129 26.76 9.77 -10.60
N ILE A 130 27.62 10.76 -10.86
CA ILE A 130 28.87 10.55 -11.60
C ILE A 130 29.79 9.56 -10.87
N LYS A 131 29.94 9.73 -9.56
CA LYS A 131 30.80 8.83 -8.74
C LYS A 131 30.30 7.39 -8.77
N LYS A 132 28.98 7.19 -8.68
CA LYS A 132 28.35 5.86 -8.65
C LYS A 132 28.33 5.18 -10.02
N GLY A 133 28.05 5.94 -11.07
CA GLY A 133 27.76 5.40 -12.41
C GLY A 133 28.98 5.36 -13.35
N ARG A 134 30.11 5.98 -12.98
CA ARG A 134 31.34 5.93 -13.80
C ARG A 134 31.86 4.50 -13.89
N PRO A 135 31.97 3.91 -15.11
CA PRO A 135 32.48 2.57 -15.24
C PRO A 135 33.96 2.47 -14.87
N LYS A 136 34.37 1.33 -14.36
CA LYS A 136 35.78 1.04 -14.08
C LYS A 136 36.49 0.63 -15.38
N THR A 137 37.71 1.13 -15.58
CA THR A 137 38.57 0.68 -16.68
C THR A 137 38.75 -0.85 -16.61
N GLY A 138 38.68 -1.52 -17.76
CA GLY A 138 38.79 -2.96 -17.88
C GLY A 138 37.46 -3.72 -17.74
N THR A 139 36.34 -3.07 -17.35
CA THR A 139 35.01 -3.73 -17.39
C THR A 139 34.53 -3.91 -18.79
N VAL A 140 33.77 -4.99 -19.07
CA VAL A 140 33.16 -5.22 -20.37
C VAL A 140 32.15 -4.12 -20.68
N LEU A 141 32.15 -3.66 -21.91
CA LEU A 141 31.21 -2.66 -22.39
C LEU A 141 29.77 -3.20 -22.29
N ASN A 142 28.90 -2.41 -21.66
CA ASN A 142 27.45 -2.57 -21.70
C ASN A 142 26.85 -1.24 -22.17
N GLN A 143 26.21 -1.24 -23.33
CA GLN A 143 25.59 -0.04 -23.89
C GLN A 143 24.41 0.43 -23.05
N GLY A 144 23.67 -0.49 -22.42
CA GLY A 144 22.56 -0.16 -21.50
C GLY A 144 23.03 0.65 -20.29
N ASP A 145 24.24 0.37 -19.77
CA ASP A 145 24.84 1.14 -18.69
C ASP A 145 25.19 2.56 -19.12
N TYR A 146 25.73 2.73 -20.34
CA TYR A 146 25.99 4.02 -20.92
C TYR A 146 24.71 4.84 -21.10
N ASP A 147 23.68 4.26 -21.70
CA ASP A 147 22.40 4.93 -21.92
C ASP A 147 21.70 5.27 -20.60
N SER A 148 21.72 4.36 -19.63
CA SER A 148 21.16 4.59 -18.29
C SER A 148 21.90 5.72 -17.57
N PHE A 149 23.23 5.72 -17.65
CA PHE A 149 24.04 6.77 -17.04
C PHE A 149 23.75 8.14 -17.67
N LYS A 150 23.71 8.23 -18.98
CA LYS A 150 23.36 9.44 -19.73
C LYS A 150 21.95 9.93 -19.40
N ASN A 151 20.96 9.04 -19.43
CA ASN A 151 19.57 9.38 -19.10
C ASN A 151 19.41 9.88 -17.65
N GLY A 152 20.28 9.45 -16.76
CA GLY A 152 20.34 9.94 -15.39
C GLY A 152 20.58 11.42 -15.26
N PHE A 153 21.39 12.03 -16.16
CA PHE A 153 21.59 13.48 -16.21
C PHE A 153 20.28 14.22 -16.54
N SER A 154 19.54 13.76 -17.53
CA SER A 154 18.25 14.35 -17.89
C SER A 154 17.22 14.18 -16.77
N SER A 155 17.20 13.03 -16.11
CA SER A 155 16.32 12.78 -14.97
C SER A 155 16.64 13.69 -13.78
N LEU A 156 17.93 13.89 -13.48
CA LEU A 156 18.39 14.83 -12.46
C LEU A 156 18.07 16.27 -12.84
N ALA A 157 18.21 16.64 -14.12
CA ALA A 157 17.86 17.96 -14.62
C ALA A 157 16.39 18.29 -14.38
N LEU A 158 15.49 17.39 -14.74
CA LEU A 158 14.06 17.55 -14.50
C LEU A 158 13.73 17.60 -13.01
N ARG A 159 14.38 16.76 -12.21
CA ARG A 159 14.14 16.70 -10.77
C ARG A 159 14.63 17.97 -10.05
N ASN A 160 15.81 18.44 -10.38
CA ASN A 160 16.48 19.52 -9.67
C ASN A 160 16.33 20.90 -10.34
N GLY A 161 15.62 20.98 -11.49
CA GLY A 161 15.31 22.25 -12.14
C GLY A 161 16.42 22.82 -13.05
N TYR A 162 17.20 21.97 -13.69
CA TYR A 162 18.16 22.37 -14.72
C TYR A 162 17.56 22.18 -16.12
N PHE A 163 16.49 22.92 -16.43
CA PHE A 163 15.67 22.69 -17.63
C PHE A 163 16.33 23.07 -18.95
N ASP A 164 17.40 23.85 -18.91
CA ASP A 164 18.19 24.21 -20.09
C ASP A 164 19.41 23.28 -20.27
N GLY A 165 19.52 22.24 -19.46
CA GLY A 165 20.65 21.30 -19.50
C GLY A 165 20.70 20.51 -20.79
N GLU A 166 21.87 20.48 -21.43
CA GLU A 166 22.11 19.78 -22.71
C GLU A 166 23.45 19.09 -22.76
N PHE A 167 23.54 18.04 -23.54
CA PHE A 167 24.81 17.40 -23.86
C PHE A 167 25.49 18.11 -25.01
N LYS A 168 26.63 18.78 -24.77
CA LYS A 168 27.52 19.27 -25.80
C LYS A 168 28.20 18.13 -26.53
N LYS A 169 28.50 17.05 -25.82
CA LYS A 169 29.06 15.81 -26.37
C LYS A 169 28.46 14.60 -25.67
N SER A 170 28.11 13.57 -26.45
CA SER A 170 27.55 12.33 -25.94
C SER A 170 27.93 11.20 -26.88
N GLN A 171 29.12 10.63 -26.69
CA GLN A 171 29.70 9.64 -27.60
C GLN A 171 30.14 8.39 -26.83
N LEU A 172 29.77 7.26 -27.37
CA LEU A 172 30.31 5.95 -27.04
C LEU A 172 31.18 5.49 -28.22
N GLY A 173 32.48 5.64 -28.06
CA GLY A 173 33.46 5.20 -29.06
C GLY A 173 33.82 3.72 -28.86
N VAL A 174 33.82 2.95 -29.92
CA VAL A 174 34.23 1.52 -29.88
C VAL A 174 35.28 1.26 -30.94
N SER A 175 36.42 0.73 -30.54
CA SER A 175 37.47 0.18 -31.43
C SER A 175 37.48 -1.33 -31.32
N VAL A 176 36.79 -1.98 -32.25
CA VAL A 176 36.62 -3.44 -32.24
C VAL A 176 37.95 -4.15 -32.37
N ASP A 177 38.83 -3.68 -33.23
CA ASP A 177 40.15 -4.29 -33.48
C ASP A 177 41.08 -4.22 -32.27
N ARG A 178 40.96 -3.20 -31.44
CA ARG A 178 41.72 -3.05 -30.21
C ARG A 178 41.02 -3.64 -28.98
N GLY A 179 39.74 -3.98 -29.11
CA GLY A 179 38.91 -4.44 -28.00
C GLY A 179 38.65 -3.34 -26.93
N GLU A 180 38.62 -2.08 -27.37
CA GLU A 180 38.53 -0.90 -26.49
C GLU A 180 37.29 -0.10 -26.72
N ALA A 181 36.68 0.41 -25.62
CA ALA A 181 35.59 1.36 -25.65
C ALA A 181 35.88 2.59 -24.81
N PHE A 182 35.32 3.72 -25.20
CA PHE A 182 35.50 5.03 -24.56
C PHE A 182 34.16 5.71 -24.37
N TRP A 183 33.91 6.19 -23.13
CA TRP A 183 32.81 7.10 -22.87
C TRP A 183 33.30 8.54 -22.92
N ASP A 184 32.62 9.36 -23.69
CA ASP A 184 32.94 10.78 -23.82
C ASP A 184 31.67 11.60 -23.71
N LEU A 185 31.44 12.15 -22.53
CA LEU A 185 30.26 12.92 -22.16
C LEU A 185 30.67 14.31 -21.71
N ASP A 186 30.06 15.33 -22.31
CA ASP A 186 30.16 16.73 -21.89
C ASP A 186 28.74 17.27 -21.73
N TYR A 187 28.36 17.56 -20.50
CA TYR A 187 27.03 18.02 -20.13
C TYR A 187 27.10 19.40 -19.50
N ASP A 188 26.44 20.37 -20.12
CA ASP A 188 26.22 21.69 -19.55
C ASP A 188 24.82 21.75 -18.94
N SER A 189 24.73 21.92 -17.64
CA SER A 189 23.47 22.02 -16.92
C SER A 189 22.76 23.37 -17.10
N GLY A 190 23.50 24.40 -17.52
CA GLY A 190 23.01 25.77 -17.44
C GLY A 190 22.82 26.20 -15.97
N GLN A 191 21.89 27.14 -15.78
CA GLN A 191 21.50 27.67 -14.47
C GLN A 191 20.34 26.87 -13.88
N ARG A 192 20.34 26.73 -12.55
CA ARG A 192 19.23 26.12 -11.83
C ARG A 192 18.07 27.09 -11.70
N TYR A 193 16.88 26.64 -12.12
CA TYR A 193 15.67 27.39 -11.92
C TYR A 193 15.25 27.45 -10.45
N ARG A 194 14.47 28.48 -10.12
CA ARG A 194 13.95 28.72 -8.76
C ARG A 194 12.43 28.79 -8.78
N PHE A 195 11.80 28.51 -7.64
CA PHE A 195 10.37 28.69 -7.47
C PHE A 195 9.99 30.18 -7.49
N GLY A 196 9.01 30.54 -8.29
CA GLY A 196 8.31 31.82 -8.27
C GLY A 196 7.11 31.79 -7.32
N ASP A 197 6.18 32.71 -7.51
CA ASP A 197 4.92 32.73 -6.77
C ASP A 197 4.01 31.57 -7.19
N VAL A 198 3.17 31.08 -6.26
CA VAL A 198 2.16 30.07 -6.53
C VAL A 198 0.82 30.75 -6.78
N ILE A 199 0.27 30.55 -7.97
CA ILE A 199 -0.97 31.15 -8.43
C ILE A 199 -2.07 30.08 -8.38
N PHE A 200 -3.07 30.27 -7.50
CA PHE A 200 -4.20 29.37 -7.36
C PHE A 200 -5.36 29.81 -8.24
N GLN A 201 -5.99 28.85 -8.93
CA GLN A 201 -7.15 29.07 -9.80
C GLN A 201 -8.22 28.01 -9.50
N GLY A 202 -9.49 28.42 -9.46
CA GLY A 202 -10.64 27.52 -9.31
C GLY A 202 -10.93 27.05 -7.88
N SER A 203 -10.29 27.64 -6.87
CA SER A 203 -10.51 27.27 -5.46
C SER A 203 -11.78 27.86 -4.88
N GLN A 204 -12.51 27.06 -4.11
CA GLN A 204 -13.59 27.50 -3.22
C GLN A 204 -13.09 27.80 -1.80
N ILE A 205 -11.84 27.53 -1.51
CA ILE A 205 -11.19 27.74 -0.20
C ILE A 205 -10.37 29.03 -0.29
N ARG A 206 -10.34 29.79 0.79
CA ARG A 206 -9.57 31.03 0.89
C ARG A 206 -8.09 30.76 0.66
N GLU A 207 -7.48 31.65 -0.10
CA GLU A 207 -6.07 31.53 -0.47
C GLU A 207 -5.12 31.49 0.72
N GLU A 208 -5.45 32.14 1.83
CA GLU A 208 -4.64 32.12 3.04
C GLU A 208 -4.43 30.69 3.61
N TYR A 209 -5.43 29.80 3.47
CA TYR A 209 -5.31 28.38 3.84
C TYR A 209 -4.44 27.60 2.86
N LEU A 210 -4.57 27.91 1.55
CA LEU A 210 -3.81 27.24 0.49
C LEU A 210 -2.33 27.57 0.59
N ARG A 211 -2.00 28.84 0.85
CA ARG A 211 -0.61 29.29 1.00
C ARG A 211 0.12 28.58 2.16
N ARG A 212 -0.59 28.18 3.20
CA ARG A 212 -0.01 27.40 4.33
C ARG A 212 0.33 25.96 3.97
N LEU A 213 -0.13 25.48 2.81
CA LEU A 213 0.16 24.14 2.31
C LEU A 213 1.40 24.10 1.40
N ILE A 214 1.93 25.24 1.00
CA ILE A 214 3.12 25.33 0.14
C ILE A 214 4.35 24.87 0.94
N PRO A 215 5.10 23.83 0.47
CA PRO A 215 6.25 23.30 1.19
C PRO A 215 7.57 24.04 0.90
N PHE A 216 7.57 25.04 0.06
CA PHE A 216 8.74 25.82 -0.36
C PHE A 216 8.44 27.33 -0.30
N HIS A 217 9.48 28.15 -0.42
CA HIS A 217 9.37 29.60 -0.49
C HIS A 217 9.73 30.12 -1.90
N GLN A 218 9.22 31.29 -2.23
CA GLN A 218 9.65 31.98 -3.43
C GLN A 218 11.15 32.24 -3.40
N GLY A 219 11.86 31.90 -4.48
CA GLY A 219 13.31 32.00 -4.58
C GLY A 219 14.07 30.74 -4.18
N ASP A 220 13.42 29.76 -3.56
CA ASP A 220 14.05 28.45 -3.29
C ASP A 220 14.41 27.75 -4.61
N LYS A 221 15.44 26.94 -4.59
CA LYS A 221 15.87 26.12 -5.72
C LYS A 221 14.73 25.17 -6.11
N TYR A 222 14.41 25.12 -7.40
CA TYR A 222 13.35 24.23 -7.88
C TYR A 222 13.66 22.76 -7.55
N SER A 223 12.64 22.06 -7.17
CA SER A 223 12.63 20.61 -6.90
C SER A 223 11.28 20.03 -7.34
N SER A 224 11.30 19.03 -8.22
CA SER A 224 10.06 18.34 -8.59
C SER A 224 9.44 17.57 -7.41
N LEU A 225 10.25 17.21 -6.40
CA LEU A 225 9.77 16.55 -5.18
C LEU A 225 8.94 17.53 -4.34
N ASP A 226 9.39 18.79 -4.24
CA ASP A 226 8.64 19.81 -3.49
C ASP A 226 7.36 20.19 -4.21
N LEU A 227 7.38 20.23 -5.55
CA LEU A 227 6.17 20.42 -6.35
C LEU A 227 5.18 19.26 -6.19
N ALA A 228 5.68 18.01 -6.18
CA ALA A 228 4.87 16.84 -5.92
C ALA A 228 4.29 16.86 -4.49
N GLU A 229 5.07 17.34 -3.51
CA GLU A 229 4.61 17.51 -2.13
C GLU A 229 3.49 18.57 -2.03
N LEU A 230 3.57 19.68 -2.77
CA LEU A 230 2.46 20.64 -2.88
C LEU A 230 1.18 19.99 -3.41
N ASN A 231 1.28 19.22 -4.51
CA ASN A 231 0.14 18.48 -5.05
C ASN A 231 -0.42 17.49 -4.02
N ARG A 232 0.45 16.75 -3.34
CA ARG A 232 0.06 15.79 -2.31
C ARG A 232 -0.65 16.46 -1.13
N ARG A 233 -0.11 17.58 -0.62
CA ARG A 233 -0.69 18.30 0.52
C ARG A 233 -2.05 18.89 0.19
N LEU A 234 -2.21 19.52 -0.98
CA LEU A 234 -3.49 20.04 -1.44
C LEU A 234 -4.52 18.91 -1.63
N SER A 235 -4.13 17.80 -2.25
CA SER A 235 -5.01 16.62 -2.43
C SER A 235 -5.42 15.98 -1.10
N ALA A 236 -4.51 15.92 -0.14
CA ALA A 236 -4.75 15.32 1.18
C ALA A 236 -5.76 16.11 2.03
N THR A 237 -6.05 17.37 1.70
CA THR A 237 -7.11 18.14 2.38
C THR A 237 -8.51 17.58 2.15
N GLY A 238 -8.72 16.89 1.02
CA GLY A 238 -10.03 16.44 0.57
C GLY A 238 -10.92 17.56 0.03
N TRP A 239 -10.44 18.81 -0.03
CA TRP A 239 -11.23 19.95 -0.54
C TRP A 239 -11.42 19.94 -2.05
N PHE A 240 -10.54 19.23 -2.77
CA PHE A 240 -10.48 19.22 -4.22
C PHE A 240 -10.61 17.80 -4.78
N SER A 241 -11.30 17.67 -5.89
CA SER A 241 -11.38 16.43 -6.68
C SER A 241 -10.18 16.29 -7.62
N SER A 242 -9.58 17.42 -8.02
CA SER A 242 -8.37 17.46 -8.85
C SER A 242 -7.48 18.61 -8.42
N VAL A 243 -6.17 18.33 -8.39
CA VAL A 243 -5.11 19.30 -8.10
C VAL A 243 -4.03 19.12 -9.16
N VAL A 244 -3.74 20.20 -9.91
CA VAL A 244 -2.67 20.21 -10.92
C VAL A 244 -1.81 21.43 -10.70
N ALA A 245 -0.66 21.24 -10.04
CA ALA A 245 0.35 22.28 -9.91
C ALA A 245 1.47 22.01 -10.92
N SER A 246 1.79 23.00 -11.75
CA SER A 246 2.80 22.91 -12.79
C SER A 246 3.59 24.22 -12.92
N PRO A 247 4.89 24.16 -13.27
CA PRO A 247 5.68 25.35 -13.53
C PRO A 247 5.24 26.04 -14.83
N ASP A 248 5.12 27.35 -14.81
CA ASP A 248 4.81 28.18 -15.97
C ASP A 248 6.11 28.65 -16.67
N PHE A 249 6.56 27.86 -17.63
CA PHE A 249 7.77 28.18 -18.41
C PHE A 249 7.59 29.42 -19.30
N SER A 250 6.37 29.75 -19.70
CA SER A 250 6.12 30.89 -20.57
C SER A 250 6.50 32.22 -19.89
N LYS A 251 6.34 32.30 -18.59
CA LYS A 251 6.63 33.49 -17.79
C LYS A 251 7.98 33.43 -17.07
N GLY A 252 8.53 32.24 -16.85
CA GLY A 252 9.71 32.06 -16.00
C GLY A 252 11.02 31.78 -16.73
N LYS A 253 11.00 31.47 -18.03
CA LYS A 253 12.21 31.03 -18.76
C LYS A 253 13.33 32.06 -18.77
N ALA A 254 13.01 33.33 -18.98
CA ALA A 254 13.99 34.41 -19.08
C ALA A 254 14.65 34.74 -17.72
N SER A 255 13.87 34.78 -16.65
CA SER A 255 14.33 35.10 -15.30
C SER A 255 14.90 33.93 -14.53
N LYS A 256 14.74 32.68 -15.01
CA LYS A 256 15.03 31.43 -14.32
C LYS A 256 14.21 31.27 -13.01
N VAL A 257 13.12 32.03 -12.87
CA VAL A 257 12.18 31.95 -11.74
C VAL A 257 10.82 31.55 -12.29
N LEU A 258 10.36 30.33 -11.91
CA LEU A 258 9.15 29.72 -12.45
C LEU A 258 7.96 29.97 -11.53
N PRO A 259 6.98 30.80 -11.94
CA PRO A 259 5.68 30.81 -11.28
C PRO A 259 5.05 29.42 -11.36
N ILE A 260 4.38 29.01 -10.30
CA ILE A 260 3.67 27.73 -10.25
C ILE A 260 2.18 27.97 -10.45
N SER A 261 1.66 27.55 -11.59
CA SER A 261 0.23 27.58 -11.88
C SER A 261 -0.43 26.36 -11.21
N THR A 262 -1.37 26.62 -10.32
CA THR A 262 -2.07 25.56 -9.56
C THR A 262 -3.56 25.63 -9.88
N VAL A 263 -4.03 24.70 -10.70
CA VAL A 263 -5.44 24.57 -11.06
C VAL A 263 -6.11 23.60 -10.12
N LEU A 264 -7.18 24.06 -9.48
CA LEU A 264 -7.92 23.35 -8.44
C LEU A 264 -9.36 23.14 -8.91
N THR A 265 -9.85 21.92 -8.81
CA THR A 265 -11.26 21.61 -9.05
C THR A 265 -11.90 21.25 -7.71
N PRO A 266 -12.93 21.97 -7.26
CA PRO A 266 -13.60 21.67 -6.00
C PRO A 266 -14.09 20.22 -5.92
N ALA A 267 -13.97 19.61 -4.76
CA ALA A 267 -14.62 18.34 -4.49
C ALA A 267 -16.15 18.53 -4.50
N VAL A 268 -16.88 17.50 -4.90
CA VAL A 268 -18.35 17.50 -4.84
C VAL A 268 -18.80 17.77 -3.41
N LYS A 269 -19.87 18.58 -3.26
CA LYS A 269 -20.35 19.01 -1.93
C LYS A 269 -20.80 17.86 -1.04
N ASN A 270 -21.34 16.80 -1.61
CA ASN A 270 -21.89 15.68 -0.85
C ASN A 270 -21.45 14.38 -1.50
N THR A 271 -20.91 13.47 -0.72
CA THR A 271 -20.60 12.10 -1.13
C THR A 271 -21.29 11.14 -0.17
N VAL A 272 -21.79 10.04 -0.71
CA VAL A 272 -22.36 8.96 0.08
C VAL A 272 -21.59 7.70 -0.25
N GLU A 273 -21.05 7.08 0.78
CA GLU A 273 -20.36 5.79 0.69
C GLU A 273 -21.24 4.77 1.42
N THR A 274 -21.53 3.65 0.77
CA THR A 274 -22.29 2.55 1.37
C THR A 274 -21.49 1.26 1.28
N GLY A 275 -21.57 0.46 2.31
CA GLY A 275 -20.91 -0.84 2.36
C GLY A 275 -21.80 -1.87 3.06
N VAL A 276 -21.77 -3.09 2.58
CA VAL A 276 -22.35 -4.26 3.22
C VAL A 276 -21.22 -5.23 3.55
N GLY A 277 -21.31 -5.89 4.68
CA GLY A 277 -20.30 -6.85 5.11
C GLY A 277 -20.89 -7.96 5.94
N TYR A 278 -20.06 -8.95 6.18
CA TYR A 278 -20.35 -10.04 7.10
C TYR A 278 -19.09 -10.37 7.90
N SER A 279 -19.24 -10.56 9.19
CA SER A 279 -18.23 -11.18 10.03
C SER A 279 -18.89 -12.13 11.02
N THR A 280 -18.18 -13.15 11.47
CA THR A 280 -18.70 -14.07 12.47
C THR A 280 -18.95 -13.43 13.83
N ASP A 281 -18.22 -12.35 14.12
CA ASP A 281 -18.32 -11.63 15.40
C ASP A 281 -19.64 -10.86 15.54
N VAL A 282 -20.10 -10.19 14.47
CA VAL A 282 -21.28 -9.31 14.53
C VAL A 282 -22.36 -9.65 13.51
N GLY A 283 -22.14 -10.68 12.69
CA GLY A 283 -23.06 -11.09 11.63
C GLY A 283 -23.08 -10.14 10.43
N PRO A 284 -24.18 -10.14 9.65
CA PRO A 284 -24.36 -9.22 8.54
C PRO A 284 -24.47 -7.78 9.07
N HIS A 285 -23.81 -6.86 8.37
CA HIS A 285 -23.85 -5.45 8.74
C HIS A 285 -23.86 -4.53 7.51
N VAL A 286 -24.41 -3.35 7.73
CA VAL A 286 -24.49 -2.28 6.74
C VAL A 286 -23.83 -1.04 7.34
N LYS A 287 -23.03 -0.36 6.54
CA LYS A 287 -22.45 0.94 6.87
C LYS A 287 -22.83 1.93 5.78
N ALA A 288 -23.30 3.10 6.16
CA ALA A 288 -23.49 4.22 5.26
C ALA A 288 -22.80 5.45 5.85
N THR A 289 -22.10 6.20 5.01
CA THR A 289 -21.40 7.41 5.42
C THR A 289 -21.70 8.51 4.41
N TRP A 290 -22.32 9.59 4.88
CA TRP A 290 -22.43 10.83 4.15
C TRP A 290 -21.30 11.75 4.57
N LYS A 291 -20.60 12.34 3.58
CA LYS A 291 -19.48 13.26 3.80
C LYS A 291 -19.72 14.56 3.05
N ARG A 292 -19.37 15.64 3.69
CA ARG A 292 -19.28 16.97 3.10
C ARG A 292 -17.84 17.47 3.28
N PRO A 293 -16.97 17.29 2.27
CA PRO A 293 -15.53 17.53 2.40
C PRO A 293 -15.17 19.00 2.63
N TRP A 294 -16.06 19.89 2.28
CA TRP A 294 -15.97 21.31 2.62
C TRP A 294 -17.36 21.89 2.82
N VAL A 295 -17.56 22.61 3.94
CA VAL A 295 -18.83 23.25 4.32
C VAL A 295 -18.79 24.73 3.92
N ASN A 296 -17.65 25.37 4.10
CA ASN A 296 -17.40 26.78 3.84
C ASN A 296 -15.99 27.00 3.26
N ASP A 297 -15.67 28.28 3.03
CA ASP A 297 -14.38 28.72 2.48
C ASP A 297 -13.19 28.59 3.44
N ASN A 298 -13.43 28.30 4.72
CA ASN A 298 -12.39 27.95 5.69
C ASN A 298 -11.99 26.46 5.65
N GLY A 299 -12.57 25.67 4.74
CA GLY A 299 -12.27 24.25 4.56
C GLY A 299 -12.76 23.36 5.69
N GLN A 300 -13.77 23.81 6.45
CA GLN A 300 -14.41 22.98 7.46
C GLN A 300 -15.16 21.83 6.79
N SER A 301 -15.16 20.65 7.41
CA SER A 301 -15.80 19.46 6.85
C SER A 301 -16.73 18.79 7.86
N MET A 302 -17.70 18.03 7.34
CA MET A 302 -18.70 17.34 8.16
C MET A 302 -18.88 15.92 7.62
N SER A 303 -19.07 14.97 8.52
CA SER A 303 -19.51 13.64 8.16
C SER A 303 -20.57 13.11 9.11
N PHE A 304 -21.44 12.27 8.56
CA PHE A 304 -22.44 11.52 9.30
C PHE A 304 -22.34 10.07 8.86
N SER A 305 -22.22 9.15 9.81
CA SER A 305 -22.14 7.72 9.53
C SER A 305 -23.13 6.92 10.36
N THR A 306 -23.64 5.85 9.78
CA THR A 306 -24.44 4.85 10.47
C THR A 306 -23.82 3.47 10.25
N TYR A 307 -23.81 2.68 11.32
CA TYR A 307 -23.43 1.27 11.29
C TYR A 307 -24.57 0.46 11.91
N LEU A 308 -25.06 -0.53 11.20
CA LEU A 308 -26.18 -1.36 11.61
C LEU A 308 -25.81 -2.83 11.49
N SER A 309 -25.80 -3.53 12.61
CA SER A 309 -25.75 -4.99 12.72
C SER A 309 -26.80 -5.44 13.72
N GLN A 310 -27.01 -6.75 13.86
CA GLN A 310 -27.93 -7.26 14.88
C GLN A 310 -27.50 -6.88 16.29
N PRO A 311 -26.23 -7.10 16.71
CA PRO A 311 -25.80 -6.77 18.07
C PRO A 311 -25.41 -5.31 18.29
N GLU A 312 -25.13 -4.54 17.25
CA GLU A 312 -24.67 -3.15 17.39
C GLU A 312 -25.34 -2.22 16.37
N GLN A 313 -25.89 -1.12 16.84
CA GLN A 313 -26.38 -0.01 16.03
C GLN A 313 -25.70 1.27 16.47
N GLN A 314 -25.13 2.02 15.51
CA GLN A 314 -24.36 3.21 15.80
C GLN A 314 -24.67 4.34 14.81
N LEU A 315 -24.80 5.54 15.33
CA LEU A 315 -24.88 6.79 14.57
C LEU A 315 -23.77 7.71 15.05
N ASP A 316 -22.98 8.24 14.13
CA ASP A 316 -21.89 9.16 14.42
C ASP A 316 -21.99 10.39 13.54
N MET A 317 -21.73 11.54 14.14
CA MET A 317 -21.54 12.81 13.46
C MET A 317 -20.17 13.37 13.81
N SER A 318 -19.48 13.94 12.84
CA SER A 318 -18.24 14.68 13.10
C SER A 318 -18.18 15.98 12.32
N TYR A 319 -17.58 16.99 12.94
CA TYR A 319 -17.33 18.31 12.36
C TYR A 319 -15.88 18.70 12.60
N LYS A 320 -15.12 18.85 11.50
CA LYS A 320 -13.68 19.17 11.53
C LYS A 320 -13.46 20.63 11.20
N VAL A 321 -12.69 21.32 12.03
CA VAL A 321 -12.30 22.73 11.86
C VAL A 321 -10.78 22.80 11.71
N PRO A 322 -10.27 22.93 10.49
CA PRO A 322 -8.83 23.08 10.27
C PRO A 322 -8.33 24.42 10.79
N LEU A 323 -7.11 24.46 11.31
CA LEU A 323 -6.52 25.70 11.79
C LEU A 323 -5.65 26.34 10.70
N LEU A 324 -5.78 27.65 10.56
CA LEU A 324 -5.07 28.41 9.54
C LEU A 324 -3.55 28.22 9.57
N LYS A 325 -2.96 28.05 10.77
CA LYS A 325 -1.50 27.89 10.91
C LYS A 325 -0.97 26.68 10.16
N SER A 326 -1.70 25.57 10.16
CA SER A 326 -1.32 24.30 9.50
C SER A 326 -2.58 23.47 9.26
N PRO A 327 -3.34 23.78 8.20
CA PRO A 327 -4.70 23.24 8.02
C PRO A 327 -4.76 21.70 7.88
N LEU A 328 -3.69 21.10 7.38
CA LEU A 328 -3.61 19.65 7.18
C LEU A 328 -3.27 18.92 8.48
N GLU A 329 -2.31 19.47 9.23
CA GLU A 329 -1.73 18.81 10.42
C GLU A 329 -2.42 19.23 11.73
N GLN A 330 -3.17 20.35 11.75
CA GLN A 330 -3.75 20.89 12.98
C GLN A 330 -5.23 21.25 12.81
N TYR A 331 -6.08 20.66 13.65
CA TYR A 331 -7.52 20.90 13.59
C TYR A 331 -8.21 20.59 14.91
N TYR A 332 -9.40 21.13 15.08
CA TYR A 332 -10.37 20.66 16.06
C TYR A 332 -11.36 19.68 15.41
N LEU A 333 -11.75 18.67 16.16
CA LEU A 333 -12.77 17.71 15.77
C LEU A 333 -13.86 17.68 16.85
N PHE A 334 -15.10 18.01 16.46
CA PHE A 334 -16.28 17.87 17.28
C PHE A 334 -17.00 16.60 16.84
N GLN A 335 -17.41 15.79 17.81
CA GLN A 335 -18.04 14.51 17.54
C GLN A 335 -19.28 14.34 18.43
N ALA A 336 -20.33 13.73 17.86
CA ALA A 336 -21.50 13.26 18.58
C ALA A 336 -21.81 11.85 18.12
N GLY A 337 -22.13 10.96 19.05
CA GLY A 337 -22.41 9.56 18.77
C GLY A 337 -23.55 9.02 19.62
N LEU A 338 -24.36 8.16 19.01
CA LEU A 338 -25.35 7.32 19.67
C LEU A 338 -25.05 5.87 19.34
N LYS A 339 -24.98 5.02 20.34
CA LYS A 339 -24.68 3.60 20.16
C LYS A 339 -25.60 2.75 21.01
N ARG A 340 -26.15 1.70 20.41
CA ARG A 340 -26.85 0.62 21.11
C ARG A 340 -26.07 -0.67 20.91
N THR A 341 -25.89 -1.41 21.98
CA THR A 341 -25.26 -2.73 22.00
C THR A 341 -26.17 -3.73 22.68
N ASP A 342 -26.38 -4.90 22.06
CA ASP A 342 -27.04 -6.07 22.67
C ASP A 342 -26.24 -7.31 22.23
N LEU A 343 -25.24 -7.66 23.04
CA LEU A 343 -24.28 -8.71 22.71
C LEU A 343 -23.87 -9.45 23.97
N ASN A 344 -23.96 -10.79 23.95
CA ASN A 344 -23.69 -11.64 25.10
C ASN A 344 -24.50 -11.15 26.32
N ASP A 345 -23.83 -10.87 27.45
CA ASP A 345 -24.45 -10.37 28.67
C ASP A 345 -24.42 -8.83 28.79
N THR A 346 -24.25 -8.15 27.67
CA THR A 346 -24.16 -6.68 27.60
C THR A 346 -25.36 -6.10 26.87
N LYS A 347 -26.11 -5.21 27.51
CA LYS A 347 -27.08 -4.31 26.87
C LYS A 347 -26.70 -2.89 27.24
N SER A 348 -26.56 -2.00 26.24
CA SER A 348 -26.12 -0.63 26.51
C SER A 348 -26.68 0.33 25.48
N ASP A 349 -27.21 1.45 25.95
CA ASP A 349 -27.54 2.65 25.17
C ASP A 349 -26.57 3.76 25.59
N THR A 350 -25.76 4.21 24.66
CA THR A 350 -24.68 5.18 24.89
C THR A 350 -24.88 6.44 24.09
N SER A 351 -24.73 7.60 24.72
CA SER A 351 -24.64 8.90 24.07
C SER A 351 -23.27 9.51 24.36
N THR A 352 -22.59 10.00 23.33
CA THR A 352 -21.25 10.58 23.46
C THR A 352 -21.16 11.95 22.77
N LEU A 353 -20.54 12.92 23.43
CA LEU A 353 -20.07 14.16 22.84
C LEU A 353 -18.57 14.28 23.08
N ALA A 354 -17.83 14.71 22.06
CA ALA A 354 -16.39 14.86 22.20
C ALA A 354 -15.87 16.08 21.44
N VAL A 355 -14.86 16.70 22.02
CA VAL A 355 -14.04 17.74 21.37
C VAL A 355 -12.59 17.30 21.46
N SER A 356 -11.94 17.25 20.31
CA SER A 356 -10.54 16.84 20.22
C SER A 356 -9.72 17.87 19.48
N ARG A 357 -8.54 18.16 19.99
CA ARG A 357 -7.52 18.99 19.35
C ARG A 357 -6.41 18.10 18.81
N TYR A 358 -6.23 18.09 17.49
CA TYR A 358 -5.25 17.25 16.82
C TYR A 358 -4.00 18.00 16.39
N TRP A 359 -2.86 17.33 16.50
CA TRP A 359 -1.56 17.71 15.93
C TRP A 359 -0.96 16.51 15.22
N GLU A 360 -0.54 16.69 13.99
CA GLU A 360 0.22 15.71 13.24
C GLU A 360 1.61 16.27 12.95
N ASN A 361 2.63 15.44 13.00
CA ASN A 361 3.99 15.83 12.65
C ASN A 361 4.45 15.11 11.37
N SER A 362 5.57 15.56 10.81
CA SER A 362 6.15 15.01 9.57
C SER A 362 6.51 13.51 9.64
N SER A 363 6.64 12.95 10.85
CA SER A 363 6.87 11.50 11.04
C SER A 363 5.59 10.65 11.01
N GLY A 364 4.43 11.29 10.78
CA GLY A 364 3.11 10.64 10.72
C GLY A 364 2.51 10.32 12.09
N TRP A 365 3.10 10.80 13.20
CA TRP A 365 2.49 10.72 14.51
C TRP A 365 1.42 11.78 14.69
N GLN A 366 0.20 11.34 14.90
CA GLN A 366 -0.94 12.16 15.23
C GLN A 366 -1.17 12.13 16.75
N LYS A 367 -1.11 13.28 17.39
CA LYS A 367 -1.38 13.47 18.81
C LYS A 367 -2.72 14.18 18.99
N ALA A 368 -3.48 13.84 20.01
CA ALA A 368 -4.72 14.52 20.32
C ALA A 368 -4.89 14.72 21.83
N LEU A 369 -5.42 15.89 22.17
CA LEU A 369 -6.08 16.12 23.45
C LEU A 369 -7.58 15.99 23.23
N ASN A 370 -8.23 15.20 24.05
CA ASN A 370 -9.64 14.88 23.94
C ASN A 370 -10.35 15.32 25.22
N LEU A 371 -11.56 15.85 25.09
CA LEU A 371 -12.50 16.01 26.17
C LEU A 371 -13.78 15.31 25.74
N ARG A 372 -14.22 14.33 26.53
CA ARG A 372 -15.39 13.51 26.23
C ARG A 372 -16.40 13.63 27.34
N TRP A 373 -17.66 13.85 26.96
CA TRP A 373 -18.84 13.63 27.76
C TRP A 373 -19.54 12.38 27.28
N ARG A 374 -19.97 11.53 28.22
CA ARG A 374 -20.61 10.25 27.91
C ARG A 374 -21.71 9.96 28.91
N LEU A 375 -22.83 9.45 28.42
CA LEU A 375 -23.94 8.96 29.20
C LEU A 375 -24.28 7.55 28.73
N ASP A 376 -24.19 6.60 29.63
CA ASP A 376 -24.48 5.18 29.38
C ASP A 376 -25.60 4.71 30.28
N HIS A 377 -26.62 4.11 29.67
CA HIS A 377 -27.61 3.30 30.38
C HIS A 377 -27.38 1.85 29.97
N TYR A 378 -27.05 0.97 30.92
CA TYR A 378 -26.58 -0.36 30.57
C TYR A 378 -26.97 -1.43 31.58
N THR A 379 -26.98 -2.67 31.09
CA THR A 379 -26.95 -3.89 31.90
C THR A 379 -25.73 -4.67 31.49
N GLN A 380 -24.86 -5.00 32.46
CA GLN A 380 -23.71 -5.88 32.27
C GLN A 380 -23.78 -7.02 33.27
N GLY A 381 -23.92 -8.24 32.77
CA GLY A 381 -24.18 -9.40 33.66
C GLY A 381 -25.49 -9.21 34.42
N THR A 382 -25.39 -9.13 35.74
CA THR A 382 -26.53 -8.86 36.65
C THR A 382 -26.67 -7.40 37.05
N VAL A 383 -25.71 -6.55 36.75
CA VAL A 383 -25.69 -5.13 37.14
C VAL A 383 -26.38 -4.26 36.10
N THR A 384 -27.37 -3.48 36.51
CA THR A 384 -28.01 -2.43 35.68
C THR A 384 -27.76 -1.08 36.32
N ASP A 385 -27.19 -0.14 35.55
CA ASP A 385 -26.89 1.21 36.06
C ASP A 385 -26.94 2.24 34.91
N THR A 386 -26.85 3.51 35.32
CA THR A 386 -26.68 4.65 34.43
C THR A 386 -25.50 5.48 34.91
N THR A 387 -24.50 5.62 34.06
CA THR A 387 -23.25 6.32 34.39
C THR A 387 -23.04 7.50 33.45
N MET A 388 -22.81 8.68 34.03
CA MET A 388 -22.43 9.89 33.31
C MET A 388 -20.96 10.21 33.59
N LEU A 389 -20.20 10.44 32.52
CA LEU A 389 -18.76 10.68 32.59
C LEU A 389 -18.39 11.94 31.81
N LEU A 390 -17.54 12.76 32.40
CA LEU A 390 -16.82 13.82 31.72
C LEU A 390 -15.33 13.58 31.93
N TYR A 391 -14.62 13.23 30.88
CA TYR A 391 -13.21 12.83 31.01
C TYR A 391 -12.32 13.38 29.92
N PRO A 392 -11.23 14.08 30.30
CA PRO A 392 -10.14 14.41 29.42
C PRO A 392 -9.30 13.17 29.11
N GLY A 393 -8.61 13.22 27.97
CA GLY A 393 -7.68 12.18 27.59
C GLY A 393 -6.64 12.66 26.59
N VAL A 394 -5.58 11.88 26.47
CA VAL A 394 -4.52 12.08 25.49
C VAL A 394 -4.43 10.85 24.62
N SER A 395 -4.33 11.01 23.32
CA SER A 395 -4.07 9.90 22.41
C SER A 395 -2.94 10.20 21.43
N VAL A 396 -2.20 9.16 21.07
CA VAL A 396 -1.10 9.22 20.11
C VAL A 396 -1.24 8.04 19.16
N ASN A 397 -1.41 8.33 17.88
CA ASN A 397 -1.64 7.31 16.86
C ASN A 397 -0.64 7.47 15.72
N ARG A 398 -0.32 6.35 15.08
CA ARG A 398 0.37 6.34 13.79
C ARG A 398 -0.03 5.10 13.01
N THR A 399 -0.37 5.27 11.74
CA THR A 399 -0.57 4.14 10.81
C THR A 399 0.22 4.40 9.55
N ARG A 400 1.01 3.42 9.15
CA ARG A 400 1.81 3.46 7.93
C ARG A 400 1.65 2.13 7.20
N SER A 401 1.45 2.16 5.89
CA SER A 401 1.33 0.96 5.08
C SER A 401 1.88 1.16 3.67
N ARG A 402 2.30 0.06 3.05
CA ARG A 402 2.70 -0.02 1.64
C ARG A 402 2.16 -1.32 1.06
N GLY A 403 1.76 -1.29 -0.22
CA GLY A 403 1.25 -2.48 -0.93
C GLY A 403 -0.28 -2.52 -1.05
N GLY A 404 -0.94 -1.35 -0.99
CA GLY A 404 -2.38 -1.23 -1.25
C GLY A 404 -3.27 -1.86 -0.19
N MET A 405 -4.37 -2.49 -0.60
CA MET A 405 -5.38 -3.04 0.31
C MET A 405 -4.90 -4.27 1.10
N MET A 406 -3.91 -5.00 0.60
CA MET A 406 -3.23 -6.07 1.34
C MET A 406 -1.76 -5.67 1.55
N PRO A 407 -1.46 -4.91 2.62
CA PRO A 407 -0.14 -4.34 2.81
C PRO A 407 0.95 -5.41 2.91
N THR A 408 2.03 -5.21 2.18
CA THR A 408 3.25 -6.03 2.30
C THR A 408 4.15 -5.56 3.43
N TRP A 409 4.02 -4.29 3.79
CA TRP A 409 4.70 -3.64 4.90
C TRP A 409 3.76 -2.65 5.57
N GLY A 410 3.72 -2.63 6.89
CA GLY A 410 2.97 -1.64 7.62
C GLY A 410 3.12 -1.77 9.13
N ASP A 411 2.70 -0.73 9.81
CA ASP A 411 2.53 -0.69 11.25
C ASP A 411 1.39 0.27 11.63
N SER A 412 0.65 -0.10 12.67
CA SER A 412 -0.34 0.75 13.31
C SER A 412 -0.11 0.74 14.81
N GLN A 413 0.07 1.91 15.40
CA GLN A 413 0.22 2.09 16.84
C GLN A 413 -0.84 3.06 17.32
N ARG A 414 -1.50 2.70 18.43
CA ARG A 414 -2.46 3.54 19.13
C ARG A 414 -2.24 3.45 20.61
N TYR A 415 -2.05 4.59 21.25
CA TYR A 415 -1.88 4.71 22.69
C TYR A 415 -2.83 5.78 23.20
N SER A 416 -3.53 5.53 24.31
CA SER A 416 -4.38 6.50 24.96
C SER A 416 -4.33 6.40 26.48
N VAL A 417 -4.53 7.55 27.09
CA VAL A 417 -4.73 7.71 28.53
C VAL A 417 -5.96 8.58 28.70
N ASP A 418 -6.94 8.07 29.41
CA ASP A 418 -8.19 8.78 29.73
C ASP A 418 -8.33 8.83 31.26
N VAL A 419 -8.77 9.98 31.80
CA VAL A 419 -8.89 10.21 33.25
C VAL A 419 -10.27 10.79 33.55
N SER A 420 -10.94 10.20 34.52
CA SER A 420 -12.22 10.71 35.04
C SER A 420 -12.10 10.99 36.53
N ASP A 421 -12.80 12.01 37.01
CA ASP A 421 -12.80 12.37 38.40
C ASP A 421 -14.17 12.99 38.78
N THR A 422 -14.69 12.59 39.93
CA THR A 422 -15.98 13.03 40.46
C THR A 422 -16.02 14.54 40.78
N THR A 423 -14.87 15.16 41.03
CA THR A 423 -14.79 16.60 41.32
C THR A 423 -15.22 17.51 40.19
N TRP A 424 -15.15 17.05 38.93
CA TRP A 424 -15.63 17.80 37.75
C TRP A 424 -16.95 17.26 37.18
N GLY A 425 -17.69 16.48 37.96
CA GLY A 425 -19.06 16.09 37.66
C GLY A 425 -19.21 14.71 37.00
N SER A 426 -18.18 13.86 37.00
CA SER A 426 -18.29 12.45 36.62
C SER A 426 -18.88 11.64 37.78
N ASP A 427 -19.52 10.52 37.45
CA ASP A 427 -20.09 9.63 38.47
C ASP A 427 -19.04 8.75 39.17
N ILE A 428 -17.89 8.50 38.50
CA ILE A 428 -16.79 7.67 39.02
C ILE A 428 -15.44 8.26 38.68
N ASP A 429 -14.44 7.89 39.51
CA ASP A 429 -13.03 8.16 39.24
C ASP A 429 -12.41 7.01 38.50
N PHE A 430 -11.64 7.27 37.43
CA PHE A 430 -10.85 6.27 36.78
C PHE A 430 -9.63 6.82 36.06
N VAL A 431 -8.65 5.95 35.84
CA VAL A 431 -7.59 6.11 34.85
C VAL A 431 -7.65 4.90 33.94
N ILE A 432 -7.79 5.12 32.62
CA ILE A 432 -7.78 4.08 31.61
C ILE A 432 -6.54 4.26 30.72
N LEU A 433 -5.73 3.21 30.64
CA LEU A 433 -4.58 3.10 29.75
C LEU A 433 -4.87 2.07 28.67
N GLN A 434 -4.63 2.41 27.40
CA GLN A 434 -4.76 1.50 26.29
C GLN A 434 -3.57 1.60 25.34
N ALA A 435 -3.08 0.44 24.90
CA ALA A 435 -2.03 0.34 23.88
C ALA A 435 -2.40 -0.76 22.87
N GLN A 436 -2.42 -0.40 21.60
CA GLN A 436 -2.68 -1.32 20.50
C GLN A 436 -1.59 -1.19 19.47
N ASN A 437 -1.05 -2.32 19.03
CA ASN A 437 0.01 -2.36 18.05
C ASN A 437 -0.24 -3.48 17.03
N VAL A 438 -0.03 -3.16 15.76
CA VAL A 438 -0.04 -4.12 14.66
C VAL A 438 1.18 -3.88 13.79
N TRP A 439 1.90 -4.95 13.43
CA TRP A 439 3.03 -4.89 12.51
C TRP A 439 2.87 -5.91 11.41
N ILE A 440 3.15 -5.50 10.18
CA ILE A 440 3.14 -6.35 8.99
C ILE A 440 4.50 -6.24 8.31
N ARG A 441 5.12 -7.39 8.03
CA ARG A 441 6.40 -7.48 7.32
C ARG A 441 6.37 -8.66 6.36
N THR A 442 6.69 -8.40 5.08
CA THR A 442 6.81 -9.43 4.05
C THR A 442 8.27 -9.58 3.67
N LEU A 443 8.76 -10.82 3.73
CA LEU A 443 10.11 -11.22 3.35
C LEU A 443 10.05 -12.06 2.07
N ALA A 444 11.05 -11.89 1.20
CA ALA A 444 11.17 -12.63 -0.07
C ALA A 444 9.85 -12.69 -0.86
N GLU A 445 9.04 -11.59 -0.81
CA GLU A 445 7.76 -11.39 -1.52
C GLU A 445 6.63 -12.38 -1.16
N ARG A 446 6.95 -13.52 -0.57
CA ARG A 446 6.01 -14.62 -0.30
C ARG A 446 5.77 -14.92 1.17
N HIS A 447 6.62 -14.45 2.08
CA HIS A 447 6.54 -14.76 3.50
C HIS A 447 6.09 -13.52 4.28
N ARG A 448 4.82 -13.48 4.68
CA ARG A 448 4.22 -12.34 5.37
C ARG A 448 3.96 -12.68 6.83
N PHE A 449 4.42 -11.82 7.71
CA PHE A 449 4.24 -11.92 9.16
C PHE A 449 3.33 -10.79 9.63
N VAL A 450 2.34 -11.13 10.43
CA VAL A 450 1.44 -10.19 11.09
C VAL A 450 1.53 -10.41 12.59
N LEU A 451 1.92 -9.35 13.31
CA LEU A 451 2.01 -9.35 14.75
C LEU A 451 0.99 -8.35 15.30
N ARG A 452 0.21 -8.75 16.29
CA ARG A 452 -0.75 -7.89 16.98
C ARG A 452 -0.53 -7.97 18.48
N GLY A 453 -0.70 -6.85 19.17
CA GLY A 453 -0.65 -6.79 20.62
C GLY A 453 -1.58 -5.72 21.13
N ASN A 454 -2.38 -6.03 22.14
CA ASN A 454 -3.29 -5.12 22.81
C ASN A 454 -3.09 -5.23 24.33
N VAL A 455 -3.01 -4.08 24.98
CA VAL A 455 -2.94 -3.99 26.44
C VAL A 455 -3.93 -2.94 26.90
N GLY A 456 -4.69 -3.25 27.92
CA GLY A 456 -5.63 -2.35 28.55
C GLY A 456 -5.53 -2.44 30.09
N TRP A 457 -5.67 -1.28 30.75
CA TRP A 457 -5.64 -1.15 32.20
C TRP A 457 -6.64 -0.11 32.65
N ILE A 458 -7.52 -0.47 33.55
CA ILE A 458 -8.44 0.45 34.25
C ILE A 458 -8.10 0.40 35.73
N GLU A 459 -7.84 1.58 36.31
CA GLU A 459 -7.81 1.80 37.73
C GLU A 459 -9.00 2.68 38.10
N THR A 460 -9.83 2.25 39.03
CA THR A 460 -11.07 2.93 39.39
C THR A 460 -11.46 2.64 40.83
N ASN A 461 -12.24 3.54 41.43
CA ASN A 461 -12.84 3.36 42.74
C ASN A 461 -14.12 2.50 42.72
N ASP A 462 -14.78 2.37 41.55
CA ASP A 462 -16.03 1.61 41.39
C ASP A 462 -16.11 0.97 39.98
N PHE A 463 -15.64 -0.28 39.87
CA PHE A 463 -15.59 -0.96 38.58
C PHE A 463 -16.99 -1.29 38.04
N ASP A 464 -17.96 -1.57 38.92
CA ASP A 464 -19.31 -1.96 38.49
C ASP A 464 -20.04 -0.81 37.79
N ARG A 465 -19.64 0.43 38.07
CA ARG A 465 -20.15 1.62 37.41
C ARG A 465 -19.36 2.06 36.18
N VAL A 466 -18.27 1.36 35.82
CA VAL A 466 -17.59 1.60 34.53
C VAL A 466 -18.48 1.08 33.41
N PRO A 467 -18.87 1.91 32.42
CA PRO A 467 -19.68 1.47 31.28
C PRO A 467 -19.05 0.29 30.51
N PRO A 468 -19.85 -0.66 30.01
CA PRO A 468 -19.35 -1.87 29.34
C PRO A 468 -18.39 -1.61 28.18
N ASP A 469 -18.62 -0.57 27.40
CA ASP A 469 -17.76 -0.18 26.27
C ASP A 469 -16.35 0.28 26.69
N LEU A 470 -16.15 0.64 27.95
CA LEU A 470 -14.84 1.00 28.51
C LEU A 470 -14.14 -0.20 29.15
N ARG A 471 -14.89 -1.26 29.53
CA ARG A 471 -14.32 -2.50 30.08
C ARG A 471 -13.66 -3.33 29.01
N PHE A 472 -12.78 -4.24 29.39
CA PHE A 472 -12.06 -5.11 28.47
C PHE A 472 -12.69 -6.50 28.37
N PHE A 473 -12.78 -6.96 27.12
CA PHE A 473 -13.23 -8.30 26.76
C PHE A 473 -12.27 -8.85 25.71
N ALA A 474 -11.83 -10.09 25.85
CA ALA A 474 -11.06 -10.78 24.83
C ALA A 474 -11.91 -11.85 24.12
N GLY A 475 -11.35 -12.50 23.11
CA GLY A 475 -12.04 -13.46 22.22
C GLY A 475 -12.48 -12.81 20.90
N GLY A 476 -12.59 -13.64 19.86
CA GLY A 476 -12.99 -13.23 18.51
C GLY A 476 -11.83 -13.01 17.55
N ASP A 477 -12.18 -12.64 16.34
CA ASP A 477 -11.29 -12.56 15.17
C ASP A 477 -10.06 -11.64 15.34
N ARG A 478 -10.22 -10.53 16.07
CA ARG A 478 -9.15 -9.54 16.28
C ARG A 478 -8.46 -9.65 17.64
N SER A 479 -8.82 -10.65 18.45
CA SER A 479 -8.30 -10.86 19.78
C SER A 479 -7.70 -12.27 19.91
N ILE A 480 -8.41 -13.22 20.52
CA ILE A 480 -8.00 -14.62 20.67
C ILE A 480 -8.94 -15.49 19.86
N ARG A 481 -8.51 -15.92 18.66
CA ARG A 481 -9.29 -16.85 17.83
C ARG A 481 -9.31 -18.23 18.46
N GLY A 482 -10.43 -18.93 18.36
CA GLY A 482 -10.75 -20.16 19.09
C GLY A 482 -11.76 -19.94 20.20
N TYR A 483 -11.98 -18.66 20.59
CA TYR A 483 -13.01 -18.21 21.53
C TYR A 483 -14.03 -17.32 20.81
N LYS A 484 -15.26 -17.32 21.30
CA LYS A 484 -16.32 -16.45 20.77
C LYS A 484 -16.00 -14.99 20.99
N TYR A 485 -16.62 -14.14 20.20
CA TYR A 485 -16.41 -12.68 20.26
C TYR A 485 -16.80 -12.10 21.61
N LYS A 486 -15.85 -11.40 22.27
CA LYS A 486 -16.01 -10.78 23.60
C LYS A 486 -16.49 -11.76 24.72
N ASP A 487 -16.15 -13.03 24.63
CA ASP A 487 -16.59 -14.05 25.58
C ASP A 487 -15.54 -14.42 26.65
N VAL A 488 -14.35 -13.82 26.55
CA VAL A 488 -13.27 -14.01 27.52
C VAL A 488 -13.20 -12.79 28.44
N SER A 489 -13.75 -12.93 29.64
CA SER A 489 -13.66 -11.97 30.74
C SER A 489 -14.10 -12.66 32.04
N PRO A 490 -13.90 -12.04 33.23
CA PRO A 490 -14.48 -12.50 34.46
C PRO A 490 -16.00 -12.65 34.39
N ARG A 491 -16.55 -13.59 35.17
CA ARG A 491 -17.99 -13.85 35.27
C ARG A 491 -18.47 -13.59 36.69
N ASP A 492 -19.72 -13.21 36.82
CA ASP A 492 -20.39 -13.05 38.11
C ASP A 492 -20.89 -14.41 38.68
N SER A 493 -21.60 -14.38 39.80
CA SER A 493 -22.16 -15.58 40.46
C SER A 493 -23.20 -16.32 39.61
N ASP A 494 -23.80 -15.66 38.65
CA ASP A 494 -24.80 -16.20 37.72
C ASP A 494 -24.16 -16.64 36.38
N ASP A 495 -22.83 -16.78 36.37
CA ASP A 495 -22.02 -17.16 35.20
C ASP A 495 -22.12 -16.19 34.01
N LYS A 496 -22.46 -14.92 34.26
CA LYS A 496 -22.56 -13.89 33.26
C LYS A 496 -21.28 -13.05 33.16
N LEU A 497 -20.90 -12.66 31.94
CA LEU A 497 -19.71 -11.85 31.67
C LEU A 497 -19.83 -10.48 32.35
N THR A 498 -18.78 -10.07 33.06
CA THR A 498 -18.73 -8.74 33.72
C THR A 498 -17.81 -7.75 33.05
N GLY A 499 -16.97 -8.23 32.11
CA GLY A 499 -15.84 -7.45 31.61
C GLY A 499 -14.69 -7.38 32.60
N ALA A 500 -13.55 -6.94 32.14
CA ALA A 500 -12.31 -6.90 32.91
C ALA A 500 -11.76 -5.50 33.04
N SER A 501 -11.05 -5.24 34.14
CA SER A 501 -10.26 -4.01 34.34
C SER A 501 -8.87 -4.07 33.69
N LYS A 502 -8.37 -5.26 33.38
CA LYS A 502 -7.05 -5.47 32.79
C LYS A 502 -7.14 -6.47 31.65
N MET A 503 -6.40 -6.20 30.58
CA MET A 503 -6.34 -7.10 29.42
C MET A 503 -4.94 -7.07 28.81
N ALA A 504 -4.48 -8.24 28.41
CA ALA A 504 -3.30 -8.36 27.55
C ALA A 504 -3.55 -9.46 26.52
N THR A 505 -3.47 -9.14 25.23
CA THR A 505 -3.61 -10.12 24.14
C THR A 505 -2.49 -9.94 23.13
N GLY A 506 -2.00 -11.06 22.59
CA GLY A 506 -0.99 -11.11 21.56
C GLY A 506 -1.34 -12.10 20.46
N SER A 507 -0.94 -11.81 19.24
CA SER A 507 -1.17 -12.66 18.08
C SER A 507 0.06 -12.68 17.19
N VAL A 508 0.48 -13.86 16.77
CA VAL A 508 1.50 -14.08 15.76
C VAL A 508 0.88 -14.86 14.62
N GLU A 509 0.91 -14.31 13.44
CA GLU A 509 0.38 -14.93 12.24
C GLU A 509 1.45 -14.95 11.14
N TYR A 510 1.69 -16.13 10.58
CA TYR A 510 2.53 -16.34 9.41
C TYR A 510 1.64 -16.65 8.21
N GLN A 511 1.90 -15.97 7.09
CA GLN A 511 1.20 -16.14 5.83
C GLN A 511 2.19 -16.46 4.71
N TYR A 512 1.82 -17.43 3.87
CA TYR A 512 2.60 -17.83 2.71
C TYR A 512 1.80 -17.64 1.42
N ASN A 513 2.37 -16.91 0.46
CA ASN A 513 1.78 -16.76 -0.87
C ASN A 513 2.07 -18.00 -1.71
N PHE A 514 1.06 -18.82 -1.95
CA PHE A 514 1.21 -20.03 -2.76
C PHE A 514 0.85 -19.80 -4.23
N THR A 515 -0.03 -18.84 -4.53
CA THR A 515 -0.34 -18.49 -5.93
C THR A 515 -1.04 -17.12 -6.04
N GLY A 516 -0.47 -16.21 -6.83
CA GLY A 516 -1.08 -14.91 -7.16
C GLY A 516 -1.66 -14.18 -5.96
N ASN A 517 -2.99 -14.07 -5.91
CA ASN A 517 -3.72 -13.36 -4.86
C ASN A 517 -4.07 -14.22 -3.63
N TRP A 518 -3.62 -15.47 -3.57
CA TRP A 518 -3.99 -16.42 -2.52
C TRP A 518 -2.84 -16.69 -1.55
N TRP A 519 -3.15 -16.60 -0.25
CA TRP A 519 -2.22 -16.82 0.85
C TRP A 519 -2.80 -17.83 1.84
N GLY A 520 -1.99 -18.79 2.26
CA GLY A 520 -2.28 -19.63 3.41
C GLY A 520 -1.77 -18.98 4.68
N ALA A 521 -2.47 -19.13 5.79
CA ALA A 521 -2.11 -18.57 7.09
C ALA A 521 -2.10 -19.62 8.18
N VAL A 522 -1.17 -19.50 9.12
CA VAL A 522 -1.16 -20.19 10.40
C VAL A 522 -0.97 -19.16 11.52
N PHE A 523 -1.63 -19.35 12.65
CA PHE A 523 -1.57 -18.37 13.72
C PHE A 523 -1.65 -18.98 15.11
N LEU A 524 -1.12 -18.21 16.04
CA LEU A 524 -1.21 -18.44 17.48
C LEU A 524 -1.61 -17.13 18.15
N ASP A 525 -2.72 -17.16 18.86
CA ASP A 525 -3.23 -16.04 19.64
C ASP A 525 -3.22 -16.43 21.12
N SER A 526 -2.80 -15.53 21.99
CA SER A 526 -2.81 -15.80 23.44
C SER A 526 -3.07 -14.51 24.21
N GLY A 527 -3.69 -14.66 25.38
CA GLY A 527 -3.94 -13.54 26.27
C GLY A 527 -5.02 -13.81 27.29
N GLU A 528 -5.40 -12.76 27.99
CA GLU A 528 -6.42 -12.82 29.04
C GLU A 528 -7.08 -11.45 29.24
N ALA A 529 -8.25 -11.47 29.88
CA ALA A 529 -8.94 -10.30 30.41
C ALA A 529 -9.36 -10.61 31.83
N VAL A 530 -8.80 -9.93 32.84
CA VAL A 530 -8.90 -10.25 34.26
C VAL A 530 -9.07 -8.98 35.10
N ASN A 531 -9.59 -9.12 36.33
CA ASN A 531 -9.59 -8.05 37.31
C ASN A 531 -8.35 -8.07 38.22
N ASP A 532 -7.84 -9.25 38.54
CA ASP A 532 -6.64 -9.45 39.35
C ASP A 532 -5.56 -10.18 38.55
N ILE A 533 -4.40 -9.55 38.36
CA ILE A 533 -3.25 -10.14 37.67
C ILE A 533 -2.64 -11.37 38.39
N LYS A 534 -3.00 -11.63 39.65
CA LYS A 534 -2.58 -12.83 40.37
C LYS A 534 -3.44 -14.05 40.05
N GLN A 535 -4.61 -13.83 39.47
CA GLN A 535 -5.54 -14.87 39.05
C GLN A 535 -5.51 -15.05 37.54
N THR A 536 -4.32 -15.31 36.99
CA THR A 536 -4.12 -15.44 35.55
C THR A 536 -4.75 -16.75 35.05
N ASP A 537 -5.51 -16.66 33.96
CA ASP A 537 -6.03 -17.78 33.19
C ASP A 537 -5.81 -17.50 31.71
N ILE A 538 -4.56 -17.68 31.29
CA ILE A 538 -4.14 -17.34 29.91
C ILE A 538 -4.87 -18.26 28.93
N LYS A 539 -5.70 -17.69 28.11
CA LYS A 539 -6.40 -18.33 27.02
C LYS A 539 -5.52 -18.33 25.76
N THR A 540 -5.45 -19.48 25.10
CA THR A 540 -4.64 -19.63 23.87
C THR A 540 -5.48 -20.28 22.79
N GLY A 541 -5.42 -19.71 21.59
CA GLY A 541 -6.05 -20.26 20.41
C GLY A 541 -5.06 -20.39 19.25
N THR A 542 -5.23 -21.42 18.45
CA THR A 542 -4.42 -21.66 17.26
C THR A 542 -5.30 -22.05 16.10
N GLY A 543 -4.83 -21.81 14.91
CA GLY A 543 -5.60 -22.16 13.74
C GLY A 543 -4.87 -21.95 12.41
N VAL A 544 -5.61 -22.24 11.37
CA VAL A 544 -5.18 -22.08 9.98
C VAL A 544 -6.20 -21.25 9.22
N GLY A 545 -5.78 -20.62 8.16
CA GLY A 545 -6.69 -19.81 7.37
C GLY A 545 -6.22 -19.56 5.95
N ILE A 546 -7.10 -18.94 5.18
CA ILE A 546 -6.84 -18.50 3.82
C ILE A 546 -7.09 -16.99 3.74
N ARG A 547 -6.24 -16.32 2.99
CA ARG A 547 -6.35 -14.90 2.66
C ARG A 547 -6.44 -14.74 1.15
N TRP A 548 -7.44 -14.02 0.69
CA TRP A 548 -7.60 -13.70 -0.71
C TRP A 548 -7.57 -12.19 -0.92
N ALA A 549 -6.56 -11.72 -1.66
CA ALA A 549 -6.46 -10.33 -2.11
C ALA A 549 -7.46 -10.11 -3.25
N SER A 550 -8.75 -9.93 -2.91
CA SER A 550 -9.81 -9.74 -3.89
C SER A 550 -9.80 -8.32 -4.46
N PRO A 551 -10.42 -8.07 -5.63
CA PRO A 551 -10.55 -6.73 -6.20
C PRO A 551 -11.30 -5.73 -5.31
N VAL A 552 -12.15 -6.22 -4.39
CA VAL A 552 -12.95 -5.39 -3.48
C VAL A 552 -12.36 -5.29 -2.07
N GLY A 553 -11.20 -5.91 -1.83
CA GLY A 553 -10.50 -5.92 -0.55
C GLY A 553 -10.11 -7.33 -0.09
N PRO A 554 -9.24 -7.42 0.92
CA PRO A 554 -8.80 -8.71 1.44
C PRO A 554 -9.95 -9.44 2.14
N ILE A 555 -10.10 -10.70 1.79
CA ILE A 555 -11.04 -11.63 2.42
C ILE A 555 -10.23 -12.65 3.21
N LYS A 556 -10.61 -12.90 4.45
CA LYS A 556 -10.00 -13.92 5.32
C LYS A 556 -11.02 -14.95 5.76
N LEU A 557 -10.59 -16.20 5.78
CA LEU A 557 -11.33 -17.34 6.30
C LEU A 557 -10.40 -18.08 7.25
N ASP A 558 -10.78 -18.20 8.52
CA ASP A 558 -10.00 -18.89 9.54
C ASP A 558 -10.80 -20.00 10.19
N ILE A 559 -10.10 -21.07 10.54
CA ILE A 559 -10.57 -22.13 11.42
C ILE A 559 -9.63 -22.17 12.61
N ALA A 560 -10.16 -22.01 13.80
CA ALA A 560 -9.39 -21.96 15.03
C ALA A 560 -10.02 -22.82 16.12
N ARG A 561 -9.19 -23.19 17.09
CA ARG A 561 -9.62 -23.88 18.31
C ARG A 561 -8.84 -23.35 19.51
N ALA A 562 -9.50 -23.40 20.66
CA ALA A 562 -8.85 -23.18 21.94
C ALA A 562 -7.84 -24.32 22.26
N VAL A 563 -6.73 -23.97 22.88
CA VAL A 563 -5.67 -24.91 23.28
C VAL A 563 -5.60 -24.98 24.79
N GLY A 564 -5.73 -26.20 25.31
CA GLY A 564 -5.62 -26.44 26.75
C GLY A 564 -6.89 -26.12 27.57
N ASP A 565 -7.88 -25.51 26.96
CA ASP A 565 -9.15 -25.18 27.59
C ASP A 565 -10.10 -26.40 27.52
N LYS A 566 -10.66 -26.79 28.66
CA LYS A 566 -11.56 -27.94 28.75
C LYS A 566 -13.02 -27.58 28.43
N ASP A 567 -13.36 -26.31 28.58
CA ASP A 567 -14.72 -25.80 28.41
C ASP A 567 -14.99 -25.38 26.97
N GLU A 568 -13.95 -24.95 26.22
CA GLU A 568 -14.01 -24.54 24.82
C GLU A 568 -13.31 -25.55 23.90
N ARG A 569 -13.99 -26.66 23.56
CA ARG A 569 -13.44 -27.74 22.71
C ARG A 569 -13.84 -27.64 21.25
N GLY A 570 -14.71 -26.70 20.89
CA GLY A 570 -15.26 -26.54 19.55
C GLY A 570 -14.28 -25.90 18.55
N LEU A 571 -14.53 -26.14 17.26
CA LEU A 571 -13.92 -25.35 16.19
C LEU A 571 -14.70 -24.05 16.02
N GLN A 572 -13.98 -22.94 15.95
CA GLN A 572 -14.54 -21.63 15.63
C GLN A 572 -14.15 -21.26 14.20
N PHE A 573 -15.12 -20.72 13.46
CA PHE A 573 -14.93 -20.27 12.09
C PHE A 573 -15.01 -18.75 12.06
N TYR A 574 -14.05 -18.11 11.38
CA TYR A 574 -14.04 -16.66 11.24
C TYR A 574 -13.99 -16.28 9.77
N ILE A 575 -14.88 -15.36 9.40
CA ILE A 575 -14.93 -14.75 8.10
C ILE A 575 -14.75 -13.25 8.32
N GLY A 576 -13.82 -12.63 7.62
CA GLY A 576 -13.57 -11.20 7.70
C GLY A 576 -13.35 -10.58 6.34
N LEU A 577 -13.87 -9.38 6.17
CA LEU A 577 -13.67 -8.52 4.99
C LEU A 577 -13.00 -7.23 5.46
N GLY A 578 -11.95 -6.81 4.77
CA GLY A 578 -11.27 -5.54 5.00
C GLY A 578 -9.81 -5.64 5.39
N PRO A 579 -9.10 -4.49 5.45
CA PRO A 579 -7.67 -4.44 5.71
C PRO A 579 -7.33 -4.86 7.15
N GLU A 580 -6.09 -5.28 7.35
CA GLU A 580 -5.56 -5.70 8.65
C GLU A 580 -4.97 -4.55 9.49
N LEU A 581 -4.78 -3.35 8.90
CA LEU A 581 -4.30 -2.11 9.52
C LEU A 581 -5.40 -1.07 9.59
#